data_ffba73fab4480605fd15209dc2353345
#
_entry.id   ffba73fab4480605fd15209dc2353345
#
_cell.length_a   1.000
_cell.length_b   1.000
_cell.length_c   1.000
_cell.angle_alpha   90.00
_cell.angle_beta   90.00
_cell.angle_gamma   90.00
#
_symmetry.space_group_name_H-M   'P 1'
#
loop_
_entity.id
_entity.type
_entity.pdbx_description
1 polymer ?
#
loop_
_entity_poly.entity_id
_entity_poly.type
_entity_poly.pdbx_seq_one_letter_code
_entity_poly.pdbx_strand_id
1 'polypeptide(L)'
;MFEKISRSAVSGFLAVDGRRIINGRGEEFLPLGVAFGNWLLCEGNMWAFGEGNYYDRPRRFEALIRELCGSVYADGFWKRFRDNFVTEDDIKAIAAYGFNSVRIPINSRILLEDEPKLSFIKEGFEMLDRCIDWCEENGLYVFLDLHGAVGGQTGTHIDDSINNIPRLFIDENCYEKTLELWRELARRYRDRWIVAGYDLLNEPLSGEHKRYTDRLSRFYDDCVRAIREIDGRHMIIIEGTDGASNSAVFTKKFDENSVISFHMYRKMPCEESFSEWLELSQKFNLPLWLGETGRGRPEWFTASYTMALQLGIGVNFWPWKRTAWKVGACSNPAPDGWEEIVAYTRGGKHPGAQRSRQLLDKFLENMLYQNCDKREDVINAVLRRANVRVPGIAFDVGSTGKFGKPNSYNFRNCSGYEIELKKGRNLEWLPSMDICEVAWDALTLILSEGESVCYTAMNIPDGTPLFIEAETESGADLNIYSGDKLLSSLTLAPNDNARRKVCELPTADELTLKLEAVRGSLRLHAVCFGDAEESNYGSFLEIELPL
;
A
#
# COMPACT_ATOMS: atom_id res chain seq x y z
N MET A 1 6.34 -18.61 -18.96
CA MET A 1 6.42 -17.29 -19.62
C MET A 1 5.45 -16.44 -18.84
N PHE A 2 5.94 -15.53 -18.00
CA PHE A 2 5.08 -14.62 -17.27
C PHE A 2 4.54 -13.61 -18.28
N GLU A 3 3.21 -13.40 -18.27
CA GLU A 3 2.58 -12.39 -19.11
C GLU A 3 3.05 -11.01 -18.64
N LYS A 4 3.24 -10.08 -19.59
CA LYS A 4 3.57 -8.70 -19.31
C LYS A 4 2.59 -8.13 -18.30
N ILE A 5 3.09 -7.32 -17.35
CA ILE A 5 2.24 -6.49 -16.50
C ILE A 5 1.58 -5.46 -17.41
N SER A 6 0.48 -5.84 -18.05
CA SER A 6 -0.27 -4.92 -18.88
C SER A 6 -0.97 -3.92 -17.96
N ARG A 7 -0.57 -2.65 -17.99
CA ARG A 7 -1.36 -1.57 -17.41
C ARG A 7 -2.53 -1.30 -18.34
N SER A 8 -3.58 -2.11 -18.21
CA SER A 8 -4.80 -1.91 -18.99
C SER A 8 -5.47 -0.59 -18.61
N ALA A 9 -6.16 -0.01 -19.58
CA ALA A 9 -6.80 1.29 -19.44
C ALA A 9 -7.93 1.24 -18.39
N VAL A 10 -8.09 2.32 -17.65
CA VAL A 10 -9.29 2.57 -16.83
C VAL A 10 -10.48 2.74 -17.80
N SER A 11 -11.42 1.79 -17.80
CA SER A 11 -12.52 1.75 -18.77
C SER A 11 -13.67 0.87 -18.32
N GLY A 12 -14.86 1.44 -18.13
CA GLY A 12 -16.06 0.72 -17.77
C GLY A 12 -16.00 0.04 -16.40
N PHE A 13 -17.00 -0.79 -16.09
CA PHE A 13 -17.04 -1.52 -14.82
C PHE A 13 -15.94 -2.55 -14.73
N LEU A 14 -15.30 -2.64 -13.56
CA LEU A 14 -14.46 -3.79 -13.26
C LEU A 14 -15.32 -5.01 -12.92
N ALA A 15 -14.83 -6.18 -13.29
CA ALA A 15 -15.47 -7.45 -12.97
C ALA A 15 -14.43 -8.54 -12.72
N VAL A 16 -14.85 -9.61 -12.07
CA VAL A 16 -14.04 -10.81 -11.83
C VAL A 16 -14.21 -11.80 -12.99
N ASP A 17 -13.09 -12.26 -13.55
CA ASP A 17 -13.02 -13.36 -14.51
C ASP A 17 -12.05 -14.44 -13.98
N GLY A 18 -12.59 -15.37 -13.23
CA GLY A 18 -11.78 -16.37 -12.54
C GLY A 18 -10.83 -15.71 -11.54
N ARG A 19 -9.52 -15.91 -11.74
CA ARG A 19 -8.48 -15.33 -10.85
C ARG A 19 -7.99 -13.94 -11.30
N ARG A 20 -8.67 -13.31 -12.23
CA ARG A 20 -8.31 -11.99 -12.77
C ARG A 20 -9.41 -10.97 -12.50
N ILE A 21 -9.01 -9.73 -12.36
CA ILE A 21 -9.90 -8.58 -12.48
C ILE A 21 -9.82 -8.13 -13.95
N ILE A 22 -10.94 -7.86 -14.57
CA ILE A 22 -11.01 -7.35 -15.94
C ILE A 22 -11.73 -6.00 -15.97
N ASN A 23 -11.32 -5.14 -16.91
CA ASN A 23 -11.98 -3.85 -17.16
C ASN A 23 -13.19 -4.01 -18.11
N GLY A 24 -13.90 -2.93 -18.39
CA GLY A 24 -15.06 -2.92 -19.28
C GLY A 24 -14.77 -3.29 -20.74
N ARG A 25 -13.49 -3.49 -21.12
CA ARG A 25 -13.07 -4.01 -22.44
C ARG A 25 -12.75 -5.51 -22.40
N GLY A 26 -12.85 -6.15 -21.22
CA GLY A 26 -12.44 -7.54 -21.01
C GLY A 26 -10.92 -7.72 -20.91
N GLU A 27 -10.15 -6.66 -20.76
CA GLU A 27 -8.70 -6.69 -20.55
C GLU A 27 -8.39 -6.91 -19.09
N GLU A 28 -7.36 -7.71 -18.77
CA GLU A 28 -6.89 -7.87 -17.39
C GLU A 28 -6.47 -6.52 -16.79
N PHE A 29 -6.93 -6.24 -15.59
CA PHE A 29 -6.65 -5.01 -14.86
C PHE A 29 -6.05 -5.32 -13.51
N LEU A 30 -4.82 -4.87 -13.27
CA LEU A 30 -4.18 -4.96 -11.97
C LEU A 30 -4.27 -3.58 -11.27
N PRO A 31 -5.06 -3.46 -10.18
CA PRO A 31 -5.05 -2.25 -9.37
C PRO A 31 -3.64 -1.94 -8.88
N LEU A 32 -3.16 -0.74 -9.16
CA LEU A 32 -1.94 -0.17 -8.62
C LEU A 32 -2.31 1.20 -8.05
N GLY A 33 -2.67 1.19 -6.78
CA GLY A 33 -3.34 2.30 -6.14
C GLY A 33 -2.66 2.87 -4.93
N VAL A 34 -3.30 3.89 -4.37
CA VAL A 34 -2.97 4.51 -3.09
C VAL A 34 -4.22 4.66 -2.23
N ALA A 35 -4.07 4.63 -0.90
CA ALA A 35 -5.17 4.85 0.03
C ALA A 35 -5.16 6.25 0.62
N PHE A 36 -6.35 6.84 0.81
CA PHE A 36 -6.53 8.13 1.49
C PHE A 36 -6.68 7.96 3.01
N GLY A 37 -5.74 7.19 3.61
CA GLY A 37 -5.67 7.06 5.07
C GLY A 37 -5.59 8.43 5.75
N ASN A 38 -6.17 8.54 6.94
CA ASN A 38 -6.27 9.77 7.73
C ASN A 38 -7.29 10.82 7.21
N TRP A 39 -7.88 10.65 6.02
CA TRP A 39 -8.82 11.65 5.48
C TRP A 39 -10.19 11.61 6.19
N LEU A 40 -10.92 10.52 6.01
CA LEU A 40 -12.26 10.35 6.60
C LEU A 40 -12.23 9.49 7.87
N LEU A 41 -11.10 8.88 8.17
CA LEU A 41 -10.82 8.19 9.42
C LEU A 41 -9.40 8.52 9.88
N CYS A 42 -9.28 9.29 10.96
CA CYS A 42 -7.99 9.66 11.54
C CYS A 42 -7.45 8.56 12.45
N GLU A 43 -6.19 8.21 12.25
CA GLU A 43 -5.45 7.28 13.09
C GLU A 43 -4.32 7.98 13.86
N GLY A 44 -4.04 7.54 15.09
CA GLY A 44 -3.12 8.21 16.00
C GLY A 44 -1.72 8.43 15.47
N ASN A 45 -1.21 7.46 14.74
CA ASN A 45 0.13 7.53 14.16
C ASN A 45 0.24 8.52 12.98
N MET A 46 -0.88 8.94 12.39
CA MET A 46 -0.91 9.80 11.19
C MET A 46 -0.64 11.29 11.50
N TRP A 47 -0.71 11.71 12.76
CA TRP A 47 -0.52 13.10 13.19
C TRP A 47 0.83 13.34 13.89
N ALA A 48 1.77 12.40 13.75
CA ALA A 48 3.06 12.44 14.43
C ALA A 48 2.99 12.50 15.98
N PHE A 49 1.92 11.93 16.57
CA PHE A 49 1.78 11.88 18.04
C PHE A 49 2.61 10.76 18.69
N GLY A 50 3.16 9.84 17.88
CA GLY A 50 3.88 8.65 18.34
C GLY A 50 2.95 7.53 18.82
N GLU A 51 3.56 6.35 18.99
CA GLU A 51 2.83 5.14 19.41
C GLU A 51 2.27 5.26 20.83
N GLY A 52 1.16 4.53 21.07
CA GLY A 52 0.52 4.45 22.40
C GLY A 52 -0.15 5.73 22.87
N ASN A 53 -0.36 6.71 21.99
CA ASN A 53 -1.07 7.93 22.33
C ASN A 53 -2.56 7.65 22.56
N TYR A 54 -3.16 8.31 23.56
CA TYR A 54 -4.59 8.18 23.84
C TYR A 54 -5.46 8.69 22.69
N TYR A 55 -5.04 9.78 22.03
CA TYR A 55 -5.75 10.34 20.88
C TYR A 55 -5.38 9.58 19.61
N ASP A 56 -5.99 8.39 19.43
CA ASP A 56 -5.62 7.39 18.44
C ASP A 56 -6.70 7.09 17.38
N ARG A 57 -7.90 7.69 17.51
CA ARG A 57 -9.05 7.44 16.63
C ARG A 57 -9.92 8.68 16.46
N PRO A 58 -10.82 8.75 15.46
CA PRO A 58 -11.60 9.95 15.13
C PRO A 58 -12.27 10.62 16.34
N ARG A 59 -13.03 9.88 17.15
CA ARG A 59 -13.72 10.42 18.35
C ARG A 59 -12.77 11.11 19.32
N ARG A 60 -11.60 10.56 19.53
CA ARG A 60 -10.61 11.10 20.44
C ARG A 60 -9.88 12.30 19.85
N PHE A 61 -9.61 12.31 18.54
CA PHE A 61 -9.13 13.52 17.85
C PHE A 61 -10.15 14.66 17.91
N GLU A 62 -11.43 14.36 17.72
CA GLU A 62 -12.51 15.35 17.85
C GLU A 62 -12.54 15.95 19.26
N ALA A 63 -12.39 15.11 20.30
CA ALA A 63 -12.27 15.57 21.69
C ALA A 63 -11.04 16.45 21.88
N LEU A 64 -9.87 16.06 21.38
CA LEU A 64 -8.64 16.83 21.48
C LEU A 64 -8.80 18.25 20.91
N ILE A 65 -9.37 18.38 19.70
CA ILE A 65 -9.54 19.69 19.07
C ILE A 65 -10.52 20.57 19.88
N ARG A 66 -11.57 19.96 20.44
CA ARG A 66 -12.50 20.67 21.36
C ARG A 66 -11.82 21.10 22.66
N GLU A 67 -10.98 20.27 23.25
CA GLU A 67 -10.19 20.59 24.43
C GLU A 67 -9.21 21.73 24.16
N LEU A 68 -8.50 21.68 23.05
CA LEU A 68 -7.51 22.70 22.68
C LEU A 68 -8.12 24.06 22.33
N CYS A 69 -9.27 24.10 21.66
CA CYS A 69 -9.76 25.33 20.99
C CYS A 69 -11.22 25.67 21.21
N GLY A 70 -11.99 24.80 21.86
CA GLY A 70 -13.44 24.93 22.02
C GLY A 70 -14.27 24.45 20.82
N SER A 71 -15.57 24.19 21.06
CA SER A 71 -16.44 23.54 20.09
C SER A 71 -16.61 24.30 18.77
N VAL A 72 -16.80 25.63 18.84
CA VAL A 72 -17.01 26.45 17.62
C VAL A 72 -15.81 26.37 16.66
N TYR A 73 -14.59 26.39 17.19
CA TYR A 73 -13.39 26.20 16.36
C TYR A 73 -13.30 24.77 15.82
N ALA A 74 -13.57 23.78 16.67
CA ALA A 74 -13.48 22.36 16.30
C ALA A 74 -14.41 22.00 15.12
N ASP A 75 -15.64 22.48 15.10
CA ASP A 75 -16.58 22.22 14.01
C ASP A 75 -16.05 22.80 12.68
N GLY A 76 -15.53 24.02 12.68
CA GLY A 76 -14.89 24.63 11.53
C GLY A 76 -13.57 23.97 11.12
N PHE A 77 -12.80 23.46 12.10
CA PHE A 77 -11.55 22.75 11.85
C PHE A 77 -11.79 21.47 11.04
N TRP A 78 -12.74 20.62 11.44
CA TRP A 78 -12.98 19.33 10.77
C TRP A 78 -13.49 19.49 9.35
N LYS A 79 -14.26 20.54 9.07
CA LYS A 79 -14.63 20.87 7.70
C LYS A 79 -13.40 21.21 6.86
N ARG A 80 -12.55 22.14 7.33
CA ARG A 80 -11.32 22.55 6.63
C ARG A 80 -10.32 21.39 6.51
N PHE A 81 -10.23 20.52 7.53
CA PHE A 81 -9.38 19.34 7.50
C PHE A 81 -9.74 18.44 6.30
N ARG A 82 -11.01 18.11 6.15
CA ARG A 82 -11.47 17.27 5.05
C ARG A 82 -11.34 17.95 3.68
N ASP A 83 -11.57 19.25 3.61
CA ASP A 83 -11.42 20.00 2.36
C ASP A 83 -9.94 20.17 1.92
N ASN A 84 -8.98 20.16 2.86
CA ASN A 84 -7.56 20.38 2.58
C ASN A 84 -6.74 19.09 2.46
N PHE A 85 -7.17 17.99 3.09
CA PHE A 85 -6.37 16.77 3.17
C PHE A 85 -6.32 16.01 1.84
N VAL A 86 -7.48 15.82 1.19
CA VAL A 86 -7.56 15.30 -0.18
C VAL A 86 -8.17 16.38 -1.05
N THR A 87 -7.43 16.80 -2.05
CA THR A 87 -7.78 17.86 -3.00
C THR A 87 -7.73 17.33 -4.43
N GLU A 88 -8.30 18.08 -5.36
CA GLU A 88 -8.20 17.75 -6.79
C GLU A 88 -6.74 17.67 -7.26
N ASP A 89 -5.84 18.50 -6.68
CA ASP A 89 -4.40 18.46 -6.98
C ASP A 89 -3.74 17.15 -6.54
N ASP A 90 -4.18 16.55 -5.43
CA ASP A 90 -3.74 15.21 -5.01
C ASP A 90 -4.14 14.17 -6.06
N ILE A 91 -5.40 14.19 -6.53
CA ILE A 91 -5.92 13.25 -7.53
C ILE A 91 -5.15 13.37 -8.85
N LYS A 92 -4.95 14.60 -9.35
CA LYS A 92 -4.16 14.87 -10.56
C LYS A 92 -2.73 14.36 -10.44
N ALA A 93 -2.11 14.56 -9.28
CA ALA A 93 -0.75 14.08 -9.03
C ALA A 93 -0.68 12.54 -9.02
N ILE A 94 -1.61 11.86 -8.33
CA ILE A 94 -1.69 10.41 -8.29
C ILE A 94 -1.79 9.83 -9.72
N ALA A 95 -2.68 10.37 -10.53
CA ALA A 95 -2.84 9.96 -11.93
C ALA A 95 -1.58 10.25 -12.76
N ALA A 96 -0.96 11.44 -12.61
CA ALA A 96 0.25 11.83 -13.31
C ALA A 96 1.47 10.96 -12.96
N TYR A 97 1.55 10.47 -11.72
CA TYR A 97 2.59 9.50 -11.33
C TYR A 97 2.41 8.13 -11.98
N GLY A 98 1.18 7.79 -12.41
CA GLY A 98 0.88 6.54 -13.10
C GLY A 98 0.20 5.49 -12.21
N PHE A 99 -0.36 5.87 -11.07
CA PHE A 99 -1.34 5.06 -10.36
C PHE A 99 -2.64 4.97 -11.18
N ASN A 100 -3.42 3.91 -10.98
CA ASN A 100 -4.65 3.66 -11.72
C ASN A 100 -5.89 3.51 -10.82
N SER A 101 -5.70 3.61 -9.52
CA SER A 101 -6.79 3.46 -8.54
C SER A 101 -6.50 4.19 -7.23
N VAL A 102 -7.57 4.45 -6.48
CA VAL A 102 -7.52 4.94 -5.09
C VAL A 102 -8.44 4.11 -4.21
N ARG A 103 -8.07 3.93 -2.95
CA ARG A 103 -8.93 3.36 -1.90
C ARG A 103 -9.32 4.48 -0.95
N ILE A 104 -10.62 4.59 -0.63
CA ILE A 104 -11.15 5.63 0.24
C ILE A 104 -11.61 5.00 1.56
N PRO A 105 -10.80 5.07 2.63
CA PRO A 105 -11.19 4.67 3.97
C PRO A 105 -12.29 5.56 4.53
N ILE A 106 -13.45 5.00 4.82
CA ILE A 106 -14.65 5.71 5.25
C ILE A 106 -14.97 5.35 6.71
N ASN A 107 -15.08 6.36 7.56
CA ASN A 107 -15.73 6.22 8.85
C ASN A 107 -17.24 6.35 8.66
N SER A 108 -18.03 5.38 9.15
CA SER A 108 -19.49 5.42 9.07
C SER A 108 -20.11 6.74 9.58
N ARG A 109 -19.51 7.37 10.59
CA ARG A 109 -19.96 8.66 11.15
C ARG A 109 -19.77 9.88 10.22
N ILE A 110 -19.10 9.71 9.11
CA ILE A 110 -19.08 10.72 8.04
C ILE A 110 -20.38 10.69 7.24
N LEU A 111 -21.03 9.52 7.16
CA LEU A 111 -22.21 9.26 6.34
C LEU A 111 -23.49 9.04 7.16
N LEU A 112 -23.35 8.71 8.45
CA LEU A 112 -24.44 8.41 9.37
C LEU A 112 -24.32 9.21 10.65
N GLU A 113 -25.44 9.75 11.12
CA GLU A 113 -25.52 10.34 12.46
C GLU A 113 -25.31 9.29 13.56
N ASP A 114 -24.61 9.67 14.62
CA ASP A 114 -24.33 8.81 15.79
C ASP A 114 -25.53 8.70 16.75
N GLU A 115 -26.72 8.69 16.19
CA GLU A 115 -28.00 8.66 16.88
C GLU A 115 -28.62 7.26 16.83
N PRO A 116 -29.51 6.89 17.76
CA PRO A 116 -30.21 5.60 17.70
C PRO A 116 -30.99 5.38 16.41
N LYS A 117 -31.58 6.45 15.87
CA LYS A 117 -32.30 6.40 14.61
C LYS A 117 -31.36 6.48 13.42
N LEU A 118 -31.64 5.71 12.38
CA LEU A 118 -30.92 5.80 11.12
C LEU A 118 -31.17 7.18 10.46
N SER A 119 -30.10 7.92 10.24
CA SER A 119 -30.12 9.22 9.57
C SER A 119 -28.83 9.42 8.78
N PHE A 120 -28.94 9.68 7.48
CA PHE A 120 -27.80 9.89 6.60
C PHE A 120 -27.36 11.35 6.57
N ILE A 121 -26.06 11.58 6.53
CA ILE A 121 -25.42 12.92 6.47
C ILE A 121 -25.16 13.26 5.02
N LYS A 122 -25.96 14.17 4.47
CA LYS A 122 -25.90 14.59 3.07
C LYS A 122 -24.52 15.12 2.66
N GLU A 123 -23.91 15.96 3.50
CA GLU A 123 -22.61 16.59 3.27
C GLU A 123 -21.47 15.56 3.15
N GLY A 124 -21.56 14.45 3.87
CA GLY A 124 -20.62 13.34 3.78
C GLY A 124 -20.65 12.67 2.40
N PHE A 125 -21.86 12.40 1.91
CA PHE A 125 -22.03 11.85 0.55
C PHE A 125 -21.61 12.83 -0.54
N GLU A 126 -21.93 14.12 -0.43
CA GLU A 126 -21.49 15.16 -1.37
C GLU A 126 -19.97 15.25 -1.45
N MET A 127 -19.27 15.03 -0.35
CA MET A 127 -17.81 14.98 -0.32
C MET A 127 -17.25 13.75 -1.04
N LEU A 128 -17.85 12.58 -0.82
CA LEU A 128 -17.49 11.36 -1.56
C LEU A 128 -17.75 11.52 -3.05
N ASP A 129 -18.92 12.02 -3.44
CA ASP A 129 -19.27 12.26 -4.86
C ASP A 129 -18.23 13.14 -5.54
N ARG A 130 -17.86 14.25 -4.91
CA ARG A 130 -16.85 15.18 -5.43
C ARG A 130 -15.49 14.49 -5.65
N CYS A 131 -15.07 13.66 -4.69
CA CYS A 131 -13.81 12.91 -4.82
C CYS A 131 -13.90 11.87 -5.95
N ILE A 132 -15.03 11.17 -6.07
CA ILE A 132 -15.28 10.18 -7.14
C ILE A 132 -15.30 10.88 -8.51
N ASP A 133 -15.90 12.08 -8.61
CA ASP A 133 -15.91 12.88 -9.84
C ASP A 133 -14.48 13.24 -10.26
N TRP A 134 -13.65 13.74 -9.36
CA TRP A 134 -12.24 14.01 -9.66
C TRP A 134 -11.47 12.76 -10.10
N CYS A 135 -11.75 11.60 -9.48
CA CYS A 135 -11.13 10.33 -9.87
C CYS A 135 -11.57 9.90 -11.28
N GLU A 136 -12.87 10.05 -11.61
CA GLU A 136 -13.39 9.72 -12.93
C GLU A 136 -12.76 10.61 -14.02
N GLU A 137 -12.68 11.93 -13.78
CA GLU A 137 -12.05 12.89 -14.68
C GLU A 137 -10.56 12.60 -14.92
N ASN A 138 -9.86 12.00 -13.95
CA ASN A 138 -8.44 11.70 -14.02
C ASN A 138 -8.13 10.21 -14.30
N GLY A 139 -9.15 9.39 -14.57
CA GLY A 139 -8.96 7.99 -14.93
C GLY A 139 -8.41 7.13 -13.78
N LEU A 140 -8.95 7.27 -12.57
CA LEU A 140 -8.61 6.48 -11.39
C LEU A 140 -9.82 5.72 -10.89
N TYR A 141 -9.78 4.41 -10.85
CA TYR A 141 -10.81 3.62 -10.18
C TYR A 141 -10.85 3.89 -8.68
N VAL A 142 -12.05 3.80 -8.09
CA VAL A 142 -12.27 4.08 -6.67
C VAL A 142 -12.75 2.82 -5.95
N PHE A 143 -12.03 2.36 -4.93
CA PHE A 143 -12.48 1.35 -3.98
C PHE A 143 -13.05 2.06 -2.76
N LEU A 144 -14.32 1.80 -2.43
CA LEU A 144 -14.97 2.35 -1.24
C LEU A 144 -14.78 1.36 -0.09
N ASP A 145 -14.03 1.76 0.92
CA ASP A 145 -13.66 0.94 2.06
C ASP A 145 -14.38 1.40 3.34
N LEU A 146 -15.13 0.50 3.97
CA LEU A 146 -15.70 0.79 5.28
C LEU A 146 -14.66 0.53 6.37
N HIS A 147 -13.83 1.53 6.60
CA HIS A 147 -12.72 1.49 7.55
C HIS A 147 -13.15 1.66 9.01
N GLY A 148 -14.28 2.33 9.24
CA GLY A 148 -14.89 2.50 10.55
C GLY A 148 -16.38 2.17 10.52
N ALA A 149 -16.74 0.89 10.72
CA ALA A 149 -18.14 0.45 10.79
C ALA A 149 -18.86 1.00 12.02
N VAL A 150 -20.18 0.99 11.99
CA VAL A 150 -20.99 1.42 13.14
C VAL A 150 -20.63 0.58 14.37
N GLY A 151 -20.16 1.23 15.42
CA GLY A 151 -19.74 0.57 16.66
C GLY A 151 -18.35 -0.07 16.64
N GLY A 152 -17.64 -0.01 15.50
CA GLY A 152 -16.31 -0.61 15.31
C GLY A 152 -16.34 -2.09 14.96
N GLN A 153 -15.36 -2.53 14.18
CA GLN A 153 -15.21 -3.91 13.68
C GLN A 153 -13.90 -4.56 14.07
N THR A 154 -12.87 -3.78 14.39
CA THR A 154 -11.51 -4.32 14.60
C THR A 154 -11.25 -4.84 15.99
N GLY A 155 -11.83 -4.20 17.00
CA GLY A 155 -11.51 -4.41 18.40
C GLY A 155 -10.22 -3.73 18.85
N THR A 156 -9.69 -2.79 18.03
CA THR A 156 -8.48 -1.99 18.30
C THR A 156 -8.73 -0.50 18.06
N HIS A 157 -7.67 0.28 17.94
CA HIS A 157 -7.73 1.73 17.71
C HIS A 157 -7.81 2.12 16.23
N ILE A 158 -7.72 1.18 15.30
CA ILE A 158 -7.72 1.44 13.85
C ILE A 158 -9.13 1.56 13.23
N ASP A 159 -10.14 1.62 14.07
CA ASP A 159 -11.52 1.99 13.73
C ASP A 159 -12.00 3.16 14.62
N ASP A 160 -13.30 3.46 14.63
CA ASP A 160 -13.87 4.49 15.49
C ASP A 160 -14.67 3.92 16.68
N SER A 161 -14.28 2.74 17.17
CA SER A 161 -14.87 2.14 18.37
C SER A 161 -14.60 3.00 19.62
N ILE A 162 -15.53 2.97 20.58
CA ILE A 162 -15.40 3.76 21.81
C ILE A 162 -14.28 3.22 22.71
N ASN A 163 -14.16 1.89 22.79
CA ASN A 163 -13.37 1.20 23.83
C ASN A 163 -12.73 -0.11 23.37
N ASN A 164 -12.31 -0.20 22.10
CA ASN A 164 -11.72 -1.41 21.52
C ASN A 164 -12.65 -2.65 21.61
N ILE A 165 -13.95 -2.45 21.56
CA ILE A 165 -14.93 -3.54 21.48
C ILE A 165 -15.58 -3.49 20.10
N PRO A 166 -15.51 -4.59 19.31
CA PRO A 166 -16.10 -4.61 17.97
C PRO A 166 -17.63 -4.81 18.07
N ARG A 167 -18.35 -3.72 18.41
CA ARG A 167 -19.80 -3.73 18.65
C ARG A 167 -20.59 -4.15 17.42
N LEU A 168 -20.05 -3.98 16.24
CA LEU A 168 -20.65 -4.49 15.01
C LEU A 168 -21.10 -5.95 15.14
N PHE A 169 -20.32 -6.77 15.86
CA PHE A 169 -20.59 -8.21 15.99
C PHE A 169 -21.37 -8.61 17.24
N ILE A 170 -21.70 -7.66 18.13
CA ILE A 170 -22.36 -7.97 19.41
C ILE A 170 -23.59 -7.10 19.68
N ASP A 171 -23.84 -6.09 18.85
CA ASP A 171 -24.94 -5.14 18.97
C ASP A 171 -25.74 -5.11 17.66
N GLU A 172 -26.96 -5.61 17.70
CA GLU A 172 -27.82 -5.74 16.52
C GLU A 172 -28.11 -4.39 15.85
N ASN A 173 -28.21 -3.30 16.63
CA ASN A 173 -28.41 -1.98 16.06
C ASN A 173 -27.19 -1.50 15.25
N CYS A 174 -25.99 -1.80 15.72
CA CYS A 174 -24.77 -1.52 14.95
C CYS A 174 -24.72 -2.34 13.67
N TYR A 175 -25.09 -3.62 13.76
CA TYR A 175 -25.15 -4.54 12.64
C TYR A 175 -26.11 -4.05 11.55
N GLU A 176 -27.38 -3.82 11.90
CA GLU A 176 -28.42 -3.38 10.96
C GLU A 176 -28.10 -2.02 10.32
N LYS A 177 -27.60 -1.06 11.10
CA LYS A 177 -27.19 0.24 10.56
C LYS A 177 -26.04 0.11 9.55
N THR A 178 -25.13 -0.81 9.76
CA THR A 178 -24.02 -1.04 8.82
C THR A 178 -24.53 -1.67 7.53
N LEU A 179 -25.50 -2.59 7.61
CA LEU A 179 -26.17 -3.13 6.41
C LEU A 179 -26.94 -2.04 5.63
N GLU A 180 -27.66 -1.15 6.34
CA GLU A 180 -28.37 -0.03 5.70
C GLU A 180 -27.40 0.98 5.05
N LEU A 181 -26.23 1.21 5.66
CA LEU A 181 -25.19 2.02 5.04
C LEU A 181 -24.71 1.42 3.73
N TRP A 182 -24.48 0.10 3.68
CA TRP A 182 -24.09 -0.58 2.45
C TRP A 182 -25.20 -0.55 1.39
N ARG A 183 -26.47 -0.68 1.78
CA ARG A 183 -27.60 -0.50 0.85
C ARG A 183 -27.62 0.90 0.25
N GLU A 184 -27.37 1.93 1.06
CA GLU A 184 -27.35 3.32 0.55
C GLU A 184 -26.17 3.58 -0.37
N LEU A 185 -24.96 3.11 -0.01
CA LEU A 185 -23.77 3.20 -0.88
C LEU A 185 -24.01 2.48 -2.22
N ALA A 186 -24.55 1.27 -2.18
CA ALA A 186 -24.91 0.52 -3.38
C ALA A 186 -25.94 1.26 -4.23
N ARG A 187 -27.02 1.82 -3.61
CA ARG A 187 -28.05 2.57 -4.32
C ARG A 187 -27.51 3.81 -5.01
N ARG A 188 -26.58 4.51 -4.34
CA ARG A 188 -25.99 5.75 -4.84
C ARG A 188 -25.01 5.50 -5.98
N TYR A 189 -24.19 4.47 -5.88
CA TYR A 189 -23.05 4.28 -6.77
C TYR A 189 -23.21 3.16 -7.81
N ARG A 190 -24.32 2.39 -7.81
CA ARG A 190 -24.54 1.27 -8.75
C ARG A 190 -24.34 1.60 -10.22
N ASP A 191 -24.52 2.85 -10.62
CA ASP A 191 -24.38 3.30 -12.01
C ASP A 191 -23.04 4.06 -12.27
N ARG A 192 -22.19 4.18 -11.25
CA ARG A 192 -20.89 4.85 -11.32
C ARG A 192 -19.80 3.83 -11.65
N TRP A 193 -19.52 3.64 -12.92
CA TRP A 193 -18.54 2.66 -13.40
C TRP A 193 -17.12 2.88 -12.88
N ILE A 194 -16.77 4.12 -12.49
CA ILE A 194 -15.45 4.44 -11.93
C ILE A 194 -15.27 3.90 -10.50
N VAL A 195 -16.36 3.61 -9.78
CA VAL A 195 -16.30 2.85 -8.53
C VAL A 195 -15.96 1.41 -8.88
N ALA A 196 -14.81 0.95 -8.41
CA ALA A 196 -14.30 -0.39 -8.69
C ALA A 196 -15.06 -1.47 -7.91
N GLY A 197 -15.38 -1.18 -6.66
CA GLY A 197 -16.04 -2.13 -5.78
C GLY A 197 -16.17 -1.62 -4.35
N TYR A 198 -16.80 -2.46 -3.54
CA TYR A 198 -17.15 -2.23 -2.15
C TYR A 198 -16.28 -3.12 -1.25
N ASP A 199 -15.34 -2.51 -0.53
CA ASP A 199 -14.49 -3.15 0.47
C ASP A 199 -15.25 -3.15 1.81
N LEU A 200 -15.81 -4.32 2.13
CA LEU A 200 -16.90 -4.42 3.10
C LEU A 200 -16.52 -4.04 4.52
N LEU A 201 -15.32 -4.37 4.96
CA LEU A 201 -14.80 -4.05 6.29
C LEU A 201 -13.27 -4.07 6.30
N ASN A 202 -12.67 -2.97 6.68
CA ASN A 202 -11.23 -2.92 6.94
C ASN A 202 -10.84 -3.70 8.20
N GLU A 203 -9.88 -4.60 8.07
CA GLU A 203 -9.14 -5.28 9.15
C GLU A 203 -9.98 -5.80 10.32
N PRO A 204 -11.06 -6.56 10.08
CA PRO A 204 -11.94 -6.97 11.16
C PRO A 204 -11.28 -7.94 12.15
N LEU A 205 -11.69 -7.86 13.42
CA LEU A 205 -11.47 -8.86 14.47
C LEU A 205 -10.00 -9.15 14.79
N SER A 206 -9.29 -8.17 15.32
CA SER A 206 -7.90 -8.34 15.76
C SER A 206 -7.78 -9.14 17.06
N GLY A 207 -6.69 -9.87 17.21
CA GLY A 207 -6.28 -10.54 18.43
C GLY A 207 -7.35 -11.50 19.00
N GLU A 208 -7.75 -11.32 20.26
CA GLU A 208 -8.74 -12.15 20.93
C GLU A 208 -10.15 -12.11 20.32
N HIS A 209 -10.46 -11.05 19.56
CA HIS A 209 -11.76 -10.88 18.92
C HIS A 209 -11.98 -11.81 17.72
N LYS A 210 -10.95 -12.53 17.26
CA LYS A 210 -11.08 -13.62 16.26
C LYS A 210 -12.09 -14.70 16.65
N ARG A 211 -12.44 -14.81 17.92
CA ARG A 211 -13.55 -15.66 18.40
C ARG A 211 -14.91 -15.34 17.75
N TYR A 212 -15.06 -14.18 17.13
CA TYR A 212 -16.27 -13.78 16.40
C TYR A 212 -16.19 -14.05 14.89
N THR A 213 -15.24 -14.81 14.39
CA THR A 213 -15.06 -15.09 12.95
C THR A 213 -16.34 -15.66 12.29
N ASP A 214 -17.10 -16.51 12.99
CA ASP A 214 -18.40 -17.00 12.47
C ASP A 214 -19.43 -15.87 12.29
N ARG A 215 -19.41 -14.86 13.17
CA ARG A 215 -20.27 -13.68 13.04
C ARG A 215 -19.83 -12.77 11.91
N LEU A 216 -18.54 -12.65 11.68
CA LEU A 216 -17.97 -11.95 10.53
C LEU A 216 -18.40 -12.63 9.23
N SER A 217 -18.28 -13.96 9.15
CA SER A 217 -18.71 -14.73 7.97
C SER A 217 -20.20 -14.52 7.67
N ARG A 218 -21.05 -14.53 8.71
CA ARG A 218 -22.49 -14.20 8.56
C ARG A 218 -22.69 -12.76 8.09
N PHE A 219 -21.96 -11.81 8.67
CA PHE A 219 -22.05 -10.40 8.27
C PHE A 219 -21.70 -10.20 6.79
N TYR A 220 -20.65 -10.86 6.30
CA TYR A 220 -20.31 -10.81 4.89
C TYR A 220 -21.43 -11.37 4.00
N ASP A 221 -22.06 -12.49 4.36
CA ASP A 221 -23.21 -13.02 3.62
C ASP A 221 -24.36 -12.03 3.58
N ASP A 222 -24.68 -11.40 4.71
CA ASP A 222 -25.81 -10.47 4.82
C ASP A 222 -25.51 -9.16 4.06
N CYS A 223 -24.24 -8.65 4.11
CA CYS A 223 -23.80 -7.51 3.31
C CYS A 223 -23.86 -7.79 1.81
N VAL A 224 -23.32 -8.92 1.37
CA VAL A 224 -23.37 -9.32 -0.04
C VAL A 224 -24.82 -9.37 -0.52
N ARG A 225 -25.72 -10.01 0.23
CA ARG A 225 -27.14 -10.07 -0.10
C ARG A 225 -27.77 -8.67 -0.20
N ALA A 226 -27.52 -7.82 0.81
CA ALA A 226 -28.05 -6.47 0.87
C ALA A 226 -27.60 -5.61 -0.32
N ILE A 227 -26.33 -5.74 -0.74
CA ILE A 227 -25.79 -5.05 -1.89
C ILE A 227 -26.37 -5.62 -3.19
N ARG A 228 -26.43 -6.95 -3.34
CA ARG A 228 -26.87 -7.63 -4.58
C ARG A 228 -28.36 -7.44 -4.88
N GLU A 229 -29.18 -7.14 -3.89
CA GLU A 229 -30.58 -6.70 -4.09
C GLU A 229 -30.65 -5.37 -4.87
N ILE A 230 -29.58 -4.57 -4.89
CA ILE A 230 -29.53 -3.22 -5.46
C ILE A 230 -28.56 -3.14 -6.63
N ASP A 231 -27.38 -3.75 -6.48
CA ASP A 231 -26.25 -3.66 -7.38
C ASP A 231 -25.65 -5.03 -7.68
N GLY A 232 -25.85 -5.50 -8.90
CA GLY A 232 -25.29 -6.76 -9.40
C GLY A 232 -23.96 -6.63 -10.13
N ARG A 233 -23.39 -5.41 -10.24
CA ARG A 233 -22.26 -5.14 -11.12
C ARG A 233 -20.93 -4.91 -10.42
N HIS A 234 -20.90 -4.12 -9.35
CA HIS A 234 -19.65 -3.81 -8.66
C HIS A 234 -19.05 -5.02 -7.98
N MET A 235 -17.72 -5.06 -7.94
CA MET A 235 -17.01 -6.09 -7.19
C MET A 235 -17.23 -5.95 -5.70
N ILE A 236 -17.26 -7.08 -4.99
CA ILE A 236 -17.25 -7.14 -3.53
C ILE A 236 -15.86 -7.52 -3.07
N ILE A 237 -15.27 -6.72 -2.20
CA ILE A 237 -13.96 -6.99 -1.63
C ILE A 237 -14.15 -7.55 -0.22
N ILE A 238 -13.54 -8.69 0.06
CA ILE A 238 -13.63 -9.40 1.34
C ILE A 238 -12.25 -9.47 1.96
N GLU A 239 -12.11 -8.95 3.16
CA GLU A 239 -10.87 -9.01 3.92
C GLU A 239 -10.82 -10.18 4.91
N GLY A 240 -9.60 -10.64 5.19
CA GLY A 240 -9.32 -11.58 6.27
C GLY A 240 -9.48 -10.95 7.66
N THR A 241 -9.29 -11.74 8.71
CA THR A 241 -9.25 -11.25 10.10
C THR A 241 -7.82 -10.82 10.49
N ASP A 242 -7.68 -10.28 11.71
CA ASP A 242 -6.39 -9.99 12.35
C ASP A 242 -5.51 -9.04 11.53
N GLY A 243 -6.03 -7.84 11.23
CA GLY A 243 -5.35 -6.89 10.35
C GLY A 243 -5.33 -7.37 8.90
N ALA A 244 -6.39 -8.04 8.44
CA ALA A 244 -6.52 -8.65 7.13
C ALA A 244 -5.35 -9.62 6.77
N SER A 245 -4.61 -10.09 7.78
CA SER A 245 -3.45 -10.98 7.60
C SER A 245 -3.75 -12.47 7.83
N ASN A 246 -4.97 -12.81 8.26
CA ASN A 246 -5.39 -14.17 8.57
C ASN A 246 -6.59 -14.60 7.72
N SER A 247 -6.45 -15.74 7.06
CA SER A 247 -7.39 -16.25 6.06
C SER A 247 -8.58 -17.03 6.61
N ALA A 248 -8.71 -17.20 7.92
CA ALA A 248 -9.68 -18.13 8.55
C ALA A 248 -11.15 -17.91 8.17
N VAL A 249 -11.55 -16.69 7.80
CA VAL A 249 -12.91 -16.37 7.36
C VAL A 249 -13.25 -16.99 5.99
N PHE A 250 -12.25 -17.25 5.14
CA PHE A 250 -12.42 -17.77 3.78
C PHE A 250 -12.70 -19.29 3.78
N THR A 251 -13.81 -19.68 4.38
CA THR A 251 -14.26 -21.08 4.37
C THR A 251 -15.08 -21.42 3.12
N LYS A 252 -15.57 -20.41 2.42
CA LYS A 252 -16.40 -20.48 1.21
C LYS A 252 -16.17 -19.27 0.30
N LYS A 253 -16.70 -19.31 -0.92
CA LYS A 253 -16.87 -18.13 -1.78
C LYS A 253 -18.11 -17.35 -1.31
N PHE A 254 -17.98 -16.05 -1.07
CA PHE A 254 -19.09 -15.18 -0.64
C PHE A 254 -19.90 -14.64 -1.82
N ASP A 255 -19.24 -14.36 -2.94
CA ASP A 255 -19.87 -13.85 -4.16
C ASP A 255 -19.03 -14.23 -5.39
N GLU A 256 -19.66 -14.45 -6.55
CA GLU A 256 -18.95 -14.78 -7.78
C GLU A 256 -18.13 -13.60 -8.34
N ASN A 257 -18.57 -12.37 -8.09
CA ASN A 257 -17.87 -11.14 -8.48
C ASN A 257 -17.14 -10.52 -7.28
N SER A 258 -16.40 -11.36 -6.52
CA SER A 258 -15.66 -10.91 -5.34
C SER A 258 -14.16 -11.07 -5.48
N VAL A 259 -13.44 -10.28 -4.69
CA VAL A 259 -11.98 -10.23 -4.60
C VAL A 259 -11.57 -10.60 -3.18
N ILE A 260 -10.58 -11.46 -3.03
CA ILE A 260 -9.94 -11.73 -1.74
C ILE A 260 -8.92 -10.63 -1.48
N SER A 261 -9.16 -9.83 -0.45
CA SER A 261 -8.25 -8.79 0.00
C SER A 261 -7.47 -9.23 1.23
N PHE A 262 -6.22 -8.85 1.29
CA PHE A 262 -5.35 -9.07 2.44
C PHE A 262 -4.39 -7.88 2.60
N HIS A 263 -3.87 -7.70 3.82
CA HIS A 263 -2.87 -6.69 4.14
C HIS A 263 -1.55 -7.36 4.47
N MET A 264 -0.46 -6.79 3.99
CA MET A 264 0.86 -7.35 4.22
C MET A 264 1.88 -6.23 4.44
N TYR A 265 2.26 -6.07 5.69
CA TYR A 265 3.29 -5.12 6.09
C TYR A 265 4.55 -5.86 6.48
N ARG A 266 5.72 -5.37 6.02
CA ARG A 266 7.02 -5.77 6.55
C ARG A 266 7.35 -7.26 6.47
N LYS A 267 6.71 -8.00 5.56
CA LYS A 267 7.08 -9.38 5.25
C LYS A 267 8.30 -9.42 4.34
N MET A 268 9.00 -10.54 4.33
CA MET A 268 10.04 -10.75 3.33
C MET A 268 9.47 -10.62 1.92
N PRO A 269 10.13 -9.87 1.01
CA PRO A 269 9.67 -9.75 -0.38
C PRO A 269 10.09 -11.01 -1.17
N CYS A 270 9.42 -12.11 -0.88
CA CYS A 270 9.64 -13.42 -1.50
C CYS A 270 8.28 -14.07 -1.82
N GLU A 271 8.26 -14.98 -2.78
CA GLU A 271 7.07 -15.67 -3.26
C GLU A 271 6.36 -16.45 -2.14
N GLU A 272 7.14 -16.99 -1.20
CA GLU A 272 6.63 -17.75 -0.05
C GLU A 272 5.70 -16.91 0.85
N SER A 273 5.91 -15.60 0.90
CA SER A 273 5.05 -14.68 1.68
C SER A 273 3.64 -14.56 1.12
N PHE A 274 3.44 -14.92 -0.14
CA PHE A 274 2.14 -14.88 -0.82
C PHE A 274 1.46 -16.26 -0.95
N SER A 275 2.14 -17.35 -0.57
CA SER A 275 1.71 -18.73 -0.87
C SER A 275 0.31 -19.05 -0.37
N GLU A 276 -0.02 -18.72 0.88
CA GLU A 276 -1.34 -18.95 1.49
C GLU A 276 -2.46 -18.28 0.66
N TRP A 277 -2.25 -17.04 0.26
CA TRP A 277 -3.24 -16.27 -0.51
C TRP A 277 -3.38 -16.81 -1.94
N LEU A 278 -2.28 -17.21 -2.58
CA LEU A 278 -2.31 -17.85 -3.90
C LEU A 278 -3.05 -19.19 -3.88
N GLU A 279 -2.90 -19.98 -2.81
CA GLU A 279 -3.66 -21.23 -2.62
C GLU A 279 -5.16 -20.95 -2.44
N LEU A 280 -5.53 -19.91 -1.68
CA LEU A 280 -6.93 -19.50 -1.55
C LEU A 280 -7.52 -19.00 -2.87
N SER A 281 -6.77 -18.20 -3.62
CA SER A 281 -7.15 -17.75 -4.96
C SER A 281 -7.42 -18.93 -5.89
N GLN A 282 -6.55 -19.93 -5.87
CA GLN A 282 -6.72 -21.14 -6.65
C GLN A 282 -7.94 -21.95 -6.18
N LYS A 283 -8.11 -22.13 -4.88
CA LYS A 283 -9.20 -22.89 -4.27
C LYS A 283 -10.58 -22.33 -4.63
N PHE A 284 -10.72 -21.03 -4.57
CA PHE A 284 -12.02 -20.35 -4.79
C PHE A 284 -12.18 -19.81 -6.21
N ASN A 285 -11.13 -19.87 -7.03
CA ASN A 285 -11.08 -19.26 -8.36
C ASN A 285 -11.48 -17.79 -8.33
N LEU A 286 -10.80 -17.01 -7.46
CA LEU A 286 -11.02 -15.57 -7.24
C LEU A 286 -9.69 -14.81 -7.32
N PRO A 287 -9.70 -13.54 -7.78
CA PRO A 287 -8.53 -12.70 -7.79
C PRO A 287 -8.12 -12.25 -6.39
N LEU A 288 -6.86 -11.85 -6.27
CA LEU A 288 -6.28 -11.30 -5.05
C LEU A 288 -6.05 -9.79 -5.18
N TRP A 289 -6.17 -9.10 -4.08
CA TRP A 289 -5.78 -7.71 -3.93
C TRP A 289 -5.04 -7.50 -2.61
N LEU A 290 -3.83 -6.98 -2.69
CA LEU A 290 -3.08 -6.51 -1.54
C LEU A 290 -3.61 -5.11 -1.19
N GLY A 291 -4.70 -5.08 -0.41
CA GLY A 291 -5.52 -3.91 -0.11
C GLY A 291 -4.80 -2.83 0.66
N GLU A 292 -3.82 -3.24 1.47
CA GLU A 292 -2.87 -2.33 2.11
C GLU A 292 -1.48 -2.94 2.20
N THR A 293 -0.49 -2.11 1.87
CA THR A 293 0.92 -2.37 2.14
C THR A 293 1.68 -1.04 2.12
N GLY A 294 2.76 -0.97 2.90
CA GLY A 294 3.54 0.27 3.06
C GLY A 294 4.50 0.13 4.23
N ARG A 295 4.90 1.26 4.84
CA ARG A 295 5.75 1.29 6.05
C ARG A 295 7.08 0.55 5.87
N GLY A 296 7.70 0.69 4.69
CA GLY A 296 8.99 0.12 4.36
C GLY A 296 9.94 1.17 3.75
N ARG A 297 11.10 0.73 3.28
CA ARG A 297 12.05 1.56 2.55
C ARG A 297 11.86 1.42 1.04
N PRO A 298 12.37 2.35 0.22
CA PRO A 298 12.29 2.26 -1.23
C PRO A 298 12.73 0.90 -1.80
N GLU A 299 13.78 0.29 -1.27
CA GLU A 299 14.26 -1.03 -1.68
C GLU A 299 13.22 -2.14 -1.43
N TRP A 300 12.50 -2.07 -0.30
CA TRP A 300 11.42 -2.99 0.01
C TRP A 300 10.22 -2.79 -0.91
N PHE A 301 9.86 -1.53 -1.17
CA PHE A 301 8.74 -1.22 -2.07
C PHE A 301 9.01 -1.77 -3.47
N THR A 302 10.19 -1.50 -4.04
CA THR A 302 10.51 -1.96 -5.39
C THR A 302 10.58 -3.50 -5.50
N ALA A 303 10.90 -4.20 -4.42
CA ALA A 303 10.87 -5.67 -4.39
C ALA A 303 9.45 -6.22 -4.24
N SER A 304 8.73 -5.78 -3.21
CA SER A 304 7.44 -6.34 -2.79
C SER A 304 6.30 -6.03 -3.78
N TYR A 305 6.21 -4.78 -4.24
CA TYR A 305 5.13 -4.35 -5.13
C TYR A 305 5.24 -4.98 -6.52
N THR A 306 6.45 -4.98 -7.08
CA THR A 306 6.66 -5.62 -8.39
C THR A 306 6.40 -7.12 -8.33
N MET A 307 6.83 -7.78 -7.26
CA MET A 307 6.56 -9.22 -7.07
C MET A 307 5.06 -9.51 -7.01
N ALA A 308 4.30 -8.73 -6.23
CA ALA A 308 2.85 -8.89 -6.15
C ALA A 308 2.19 -8.75 -7.53
N LEU A 309 2.53 -7.69 -8.27
CA LEU A 309 2.02 -7.47 -9.63
C LEU A 309 2.38 -8.62 -10.59
N GLN A 310 3.61 -9.14 -10.52
CA GLN A 310 4.05 -10.27 -11.34
C GLN A 310 3.37 -11.60 -10.96
N LEU A 311 2.87 -11.70 -9.73
CA LEU A 311 2.02 -12.82 -9.28
C LEU A 311 0.53 -12.63 -9.63
N GLY A 312 0.17 -11.57 -10.35
CA GLY A 312 -1.21 -11.25 -10.71
C GLY A 312 -2.03 -10.66 -9.55
N ILE A 313 -1.36 -10.06 -8.57
CA ILE A 313 -1.98 -9.48 -7.37
C ILE A 313 -1.95 -7.95 -7.50
N GLY A 314 -3.13 -7.32 -7.54
CA GLY A 314 -3.23 -5.87 -7.45
C GLY A 314 -2.71 -5.36 -6.11
N VAL A 315 -2.20 -4.13 -6.07
CA VAL A 315 -1.58 -3.56 -4.86
C VAL A 315 -2.10 -2.16 -4.57
N ASN A 316 -2.11 -1.80 -3.29
CA ASN A 316 -2.51 -0.47 -2.84
C ASN A 316 -1.55 0.04 -1.76
N PHE A 317 -0.94 1.21 -2.02
CA PHE A 317 0.05 1.82 -1.13
C PHE A 317 -0.65 2.56 0.01
N TRP A 318 -0.24 2.30 1.24
CA TRP A 318 -0.76 2.93 2.45
C TRP A 318 0.27 3.81 3.15
N PRO A 319 -0.10 5.05 3.49
CA PRO A 319 -1.14 5.89 2.86
C PRO A 319 -0.52 6.87 1.85
N TRP A 320 -1.35 7.52 1.04
CA TRP A 320 -0.93 8.61 0.15
C TRP A 320 -0.27 9.75 0.92
N LYS A 321 -0.96 10.25 1.97
CA LYS A 321 -0.51 11.42 2.73
C LYS A 321 -0.47 11.15 4.23
N ARG A 322 0.62 11.56 4.90
CA ARG A 322 0.80 11.46 6.34
C ARG A 322 1.70 12.59 6.86
N THR A 323 1.47 13.04 8.11
CA THR A 323 2.24 14.13 8.72
C THR A 323 3.66 13.69 9.10
N ALA A 324 4.65 14.48 8.68
CA ALA A 324 6.07 14.35 9.03
C ALA A 324 6.63 12.93 8.83
N TRP A 325 6.25 12.27 7.72
CA TRP A 325 6.63 10.89 7.47
C TRP A 325 7.64 10.76 6.33
N LYS A 326 8.76 10.08 6.61
CA LYS A 326 9.90 9.99 5.69
C LYS A 326 9.68 9.07 4.50
N VAL A 327 8.88 8.02 4.64
CA VAL A 327 8.69 6.96 3.63
C VAL A 327 7.27 6.92 3.03
N GLY A 328 6.53 8.00 3.16
CA GLY A 328 5.24 8.17 2.47
C GLY A 328 5.41 8.80 1.10
N ALA A 329 4.45 8.60 0.21
CA ALA A 329 4.45 9.22 -1.11
C ALA A 329 4.35 10.76 -1.03
N CYS A 330 3.52 11.26 -0.10
CA CYS A 330 3.31 12.67 0.16
C CYS A 330 3.37 12.91 1.67
N SER A 331 4.23 13.81 2.13
CA SER A 331 4.40 14.13 3.55
C SER A 331 4.04 15.58 3.82
N ASN A 332 2.99 15.84 4.61
CA ASN A 332 2.71 17.19 5.06
C ASN A 332 3.60 17.53 6.26
N PRO A 333 4.33 18.67 6.24
CA PRO A 333 5.21 19.02 7.34
C PRO A 333 4.42 19.38 8.60
N ALA A 334 4.91 18.95 9.75
CA ALA A 334 4.39 19.42 11.02
C ALA A 334 4.69 20.94 11.17
N PRO A 335 3.79 21.74 11.77
CA PRO A 335 4.07 23.14 12.05
C PRO A 335 5.21 23.30 13.07
N ASP A 336 5.97 24.38 12.99
CA ASP A 336 6.95 24.76 14.01
C ASP A 336 6.25 24.95 15.37
N GLY A 337 6.66 24.20 16.38
CA GLY A 337 6.02 24.16 17.69
C GLY A 337 4.95 23.07 17.83
N TRP A 338 4.82 22.15 16.86
CA TRP A 338 3.87 21.04 16.93
C TRP A 338 4.08 20.16 18.17
N GLU A 339 5.31 20.08 18.65
CA GLU A 339 5.68 19.39 19.89
C GLU A 339 4.93 19.88 21.13
N GLU A 340 4.40 21.11 21.14
CA GLU A 340 3.56 21.63 22.23
C GLU A 340 2.22 20.87 22.29
N ILE A 341 1.61 20.58 21.14
CA ILE A 341 0.39 19.76 21.06
C ILE A 341 0.73 18.31 21.40
N VAL A 342 1.82 17.75 20.83
CA VAL A 342 2.28 16.38 21.14
C VAL A 342 2.52 16.22 22.64
N ALA A 343 3.19 17.18 23.30
CA ALA A 343 3.40 17.14 24.75
C ALA A 343 2.07 17.16 25.53
N TYR A 344 1.11 17.98 25.10
CA TYR A 344 -0.23 18.00 25.72
C TYR A 344 -0.93 16.65 25.62
N THR A 345 -0.89 15.98 24.47
CA THR A 345 -1.51 14.65 24.28
C THR A 345 -0.90 13.57 25.20
N ARG A 346 0.26 13.84 25.78
CA ARG A 346 0.98 12.97 26.74
C ARG A 346 0.88 13.46 28.20
N GLY A 347 -0.08 14.34 28.50
CA GLY A 347 -0.31 14.85 29.84
C GLY A 347 0.52 16.10 30.18
N GLY A 348 1.17 16.72 29.21
CA GLY A 348 1.86 17.98 29.36
C GLY A 348 0.94 19.20 29.53
N LYS A 349 1.52 20.37 29.60
CA LYS A 349 0.78 21.63 29.77
C LYS A 349 0.00 22.00 28.51
N HIS A 350 -1.25 22.43 28.68
CA HIS A 350 -2.06 22.98 27.58
C HIS A 350 -1.40 24.24 26.98
N PRO A 351 -1.19 24.29 25.63
CA PRO A 351 -0.50 25.42 24.99
C PRO A 351 -1.25 26.77 25.10
N GLY A 352 -2.52 26.72 25.40
CA GLY A 352 -3.44 27.86 25.37
C GLY A 352 -4.21 27.91 24.05
N ALA A 353 -5.48 28.32 24.10
CA ALA A 353 -6.38 28.26 22.94
C ALA A 353 -5.88 29.06 21.73
N GLN A 354 -5.29 30.24 21.95
CA GLN A 354 -4.74 31.06 20.87
C GLN A 354 -3.57 30.36 20.15
N ARG A 355 -2.61 29.84 20.94
CA ARG A 355 -1.44 29.10 20.38
C ARG A 355 -1.88 27.82 19.67
N SER A 356 -2.79 27.08 20.29
CA SER A 356 -3.34 25.84 19.67
C SER A 356 -4.00 26.13 18.31
N ARG A 357 -4.79 27.21 18.19
CA ARG A 357 -5.40 27.62 16.92
C ARG A 357 -4.34 27.99 15.88
N GLN A 358 -3.30 28.70 16.23
CA GLN A 358 -2.21 29.06 15.31
C GLN A 358 -1.54 27.78 14.74
N LEU A 359 -1.23 26.81 15.62
CA LEU A 359 -0.64 25.55 15.23
C LEU A 359 -1.59 24.72 14.33
N LEU A 360 -2.85 24.60 14.71
CA LEU A 360 -3.85 23.85 13.96
C LEU A 360 -4.19 24.50 12.61
N ASP A 361 -4.27 25.84 12.53
CA ASP A 361 -4.48 26.53 11.26
C ASP A 361 -3.28 26.32 10.31
N LYS A 362 -2.05 26.37 10.84
CA LYS A 362 -0.85 26.06 10.04
C LYS A 362 -0.79 24.57 9.63
N PHE A 363 -1.22 23.67 10.49
CA PHE A 363 -1.34 22.24 10.19
C PHE A 363 -2.30 22.00 9.02
N LEU A 364 -3.46 22.66 9.01
CA LEU A 364 -4.41 22.60 7.90
C LEU A 364 -3.85 23.17 6.59
N GLU A 365 -3.09 24.25 6.65
CA GLU A 365 -2.42 24.82 5.47
C GLU A 365 -1.35 23.87 4.91
N ASN A 366 -0.58 23.25 5.81
CA ASN A 366 0.48 22.32 5.42
C ASN A 366 -0.04 21.03 4.75
N MET A 367 -1.33 20.69 4.91
CA MET A 367 -1.95 19.53 4.26
C MET A 367 -2.23 19.72 2.78
N LEU A 368 -2.34 20.97 2.30
CA LEU A 368 -2.55 21.23 0.87
C LEU A 368 -1.41 20.62 0.06
N TYR A 369 -1.74 19.95 -1.05
CA TYR A 369 -0.77 19.21 -1.86
C TYR A 369 0.47 20.02 -2.23
N GLN A 370 0.30 21.30 -2.59
CA GLN A 370 1.43 22.18 -2.93
C GLN A 370 2.40 22.40 -1.79
N ASN A 371 1.96 22.27 -0.53
CA ASN A 371 2.76 22.50 0.68
C ASN A 371 3.38 21.20 1.25
N CYS A 372 3.05 20.05 0.66
CA CYS A 372 3.62 18.75 1.07
C CYS A 372 4.97 18.49 0.41
N ASP A 373 5.81 17.75 1.10
CA ASP A 373 7.02 17.16 0.52
C ASP A 373 6.64 15.94 -0.34
N LYS A 374 6.96 15.99 -1.63
CA LYS A 374 6.74 14.90 -2.56
C LYS A 374 7.98 14.00 -2.53
N ARG A 375 7.76 12.75 -2.18
CA ARG A 375 8.83 11.76 -2.05
C ARG A 375 8.90 10.94 -3.34
N GLU A 376 9.51 11.53 -4.37
CA GLU A 376 9.62 10.89 -5.68
C GLU A 376 10.43 9.59 -5.63
N ASP A 377 11.41 9.49 -4.75
CA ASP A 377 12.16 8.27 -4.49
C ASP A 377 11.26 7.11 -4.03
N VAL A 378 10.32 7.38 -3.11
CA VAL A 378 9.31 6.42 -2.66
C VAL A 378 8.36 6.06 -3.80
N ILE A 379 7.82 7.06 -4.51
CA ILE A 379 6.90 6.84 -5.62
C ILE A 379 7.58 6.04 -6.74
N ASN A 380 8.84 6.37 -7.08
CA ASN A 380 9.60 5.65 -8.09
C ASN A 380 9.85 4.19 -7.68
N ALA A 381 10.07 3.93 -6.40
CA ALA A 381 10.25 2.59 -5.88
C ALA A 381 8.95 1.77 -5.91
N VAL A 382 7.82 2.34 -5.49
CA VAL A 382 6.49 1.71 -5.53
C VAL A 382 6.09 1.35 -6.96
N LEU A 383 6.32 2.26 -7.90
CA LEU A 383 5.97 2.09 -9.31
C LEU A 383 7.07 1.43 -10.14
N ARG A 384 8.25 1.21 -9.56
CA ARG A 384 9.48 0.74 -10.22
C ARG A 384 9.75 1.47 -11.53
N ARG A 385 9.62 2.79 -11.50
CA ARG A 385 9.85 3.66 -12.67
C ARG A 385 11.27 4.22 -12.67
N ALA A 386 11.63 4.93 -13.73
CA ALA A 386 12.95 5.55 -13.85
C ALA A 386 13.36 6.30 -12.57
N ASN A 387 14.66 6.34 -12.31
CA ASN A 387 15.29 6.84 -11.11
C ASN A 387 15.04 5.96 -9.88
N VAL A 388 15.14 4.64 -10.08
CA VAL A 388 14.98 3.62 -9.03
C VAL A 388 16.22 2.72 -8.95
N ARG A 389 16.62 2.39 -7.72
CA ARG A 389 17.62 1.37 -7.41
C ARG A 389 16.92 0.06 -7.02
N VAL A 390 17.10 -0.99 -7.82
CA VAL A 390 16.51 -2.31 -7.60
C VAL A 390 17.57 -3.23 -7.00
N PRO A 391 17.41 -3.71 -5.75
CA PRO A 391 18.36 -4.66 -5.17
C PRO A 391 18.53 -5.91 -6.03
N GLY A 392 19.73 -6.46 -6.11
CA GLY A 392 20.01 -7.66 -6.92
C GLY A 392 19.13 -8.85 -6.58
N ILE A 393 18.71 -8.98 -5.32
CA ILE A 393 17.79 -10.02 -4.84
C ILE A 393 16.32 -9.76 -5.18
N ALA A 394 15.97 -8.55 -5.67
CA ALA A 394 14.63 -8.16 -6.08
C ALA A 394 14.38 -8.43 -7.58
N PHE A 395 14.93 -9.52 -8.08
CA PHE A 395 14.74 -9.98 -9.46
C PHE A 395 13.30 -10.42 -9.73
N ASP A 396 12.94 -10.44 -11.00
CA ASP A 396 11.57 -10.74 -11.44
C ASP A 396 11.18 -12.18 -11.14
N VAL A 397 9.90 -12.39 -10.82
CA VAL A 397 9.28 -13.71 -10.64
C VAL A 397 9.49 -14.54 -11.91
N GLY A 398 9.84 -15.81 -11.74
CA GLY A 398 10.12 -16.73 -12.85
C GLY A 398 11.55 -16.69 -13.38
N SER A 399 12.39 -15.76 -12.93
CA SER A 399 13.83 -15.92 -13.10
C SER A 399 14.32 -17.12 -12.30
N THR A 400 15.09 -18.03 -12.93
CA THR A 400 15.54 -19.26 -12.28
C THR A 400 17.05 -19.49 -12.48
N GLY A 401 17.71 -19.78 -11.37
CA GLY A 401 19.11 -20.18 -11.34
C GLY A 401 19.31 -21.66 -11.73
N LYS A 402 20.50 -22.02 -12.16
CA LYS A 402 20.83 -23.38 -12.63
C LYS A 402 21.12 -24.38 -11.51
N PHE A 403 21.54 -23.91 -10.34
CA PHE A 403 22.17 -24.78 -9.34
C PHE A 403 21.24 -25.27 -8.25
N GLY A 404 20.04 -24.71 -8.11
CA GLY A 404 18.96 -25.26 -7.29
C GLY A 404 19.26 -25.44 -5.79
N LYS A 405 20.23 -24.70 -5.23
CA LYS A 405 20.62 -24.82 -3.83
C LYS A 405 19.75 -23.87 -2.97
N PRO A 406 18.99 -24.39 -2.00
CA PRO A 406 18.34 -23.53 -1.02
C PRO A 406 19.43 -22.78 -0.24
N ASN A 407 19.20 -21.47 -0.02
CA ASN A 407 20.09 -20.67 0.81
C ASN A 407 19.75 -20.82 2.30
N SER A 408 20.72 -20.50 3.17
CA SER A 408 20.53 -20.58 4.62
C SER A 408 19.61 -19.50 5.20
N TYR A 409 19.15 -18.56 4.38
CA TYR A 409 18.35 -17.39 4.78
C TYR A 409 16.85 -17.61 4.59
N ASN A 410 16.46 -18.74 3.99
CA ASN A 410 15.07 -19.04 3.64
C ASN A 410 14.39 -17.93 2.81
N PHE A 411 15.13 -17.40 1.83
CA PHE A 411 14.71 -16.30 0.98
C PHE A 411 14.72 -16.74 -0.48
N ARG A 412 13.55 -16.71 -1.15
CA ARG A 412 13.37 -17.07 -2.57
C ARG A 412 14.02 -18.40 -2.96
N ASN A 413 13.90 -19.39 -2.10
CA ASN A 413 14.52 -20.71 -2.29
C ASN A 413 14.04 -21.43 -3.55
N CYS A 414 12.79 -21.16 -4.00
CA CYS A 414 12.24 -21.73 -5.21
C CYS A 414 12.91 -21.21 -6.50
N SER A 415 13.63 -20.09 -6.45
CA SER A 415 14.29 -19.51 -7.61
C SER A 415 15.53 -20.27 -8.08
N GLY A 416 16.15 -21.03 -7.20
CA GLY A 416 17.37 -21.81 -7.50
C GLY A 416 18.66 -21.01 -7.63
N TYR A 417 18.64 -19.69 -7.40
CA TYR A 417 19.87 -18.89 -7.34
C TYR A 417 20.58 -19.05 -6.02
N GLU A 418 21.90 -18.88 -6.05
CA GLU A 418 22.70 -18.73 -4.85
C GLU A 418 22.56 -17.29 -4.31
N ILE A 419 22.29 -17.17 -3.00
CA ILE A 419 22.11 -15.89 -2.31
C ILE A 419 23.04 -15.89 -1.10
N GLU A 420 23.81 -14.82 -0.94
CA GLU A 420 24.77 -14.65 0.13
C GLU A 420 24.52 -13.36 0.93
N LEU A 421 25.11 -13.28 2.12
CA LEU A 421 25.17 -12.07 2.90
C LEU A 421 26.25 -11.14 2.30
N LYS A 422 25.92 -9.87 2.09
CA LYS A 422 26.90 -8.85 1.69
C LYS A 422 28.03 -8.77 2.71
N LYS A 423 29.25 -8.63 2.22
CA LYS A 423 30.46 -8.55 3.06
C LYS A 423 30.34 -7.40 4.09
N GLY A 424 30.56 -7.73 5.36
CA GLY A 424 30.50 -6.76 6.46
C GLY A 424 29.09 -6.41 6.94
N ARG A 425 28.05 -7.08 6.41
CA ARG A 425 26.68 -6.96 6.93
C ARG A 425 26.35 -8.11 7.88
N ASN A 426 25.45 -7.85 8.81
CA ASN A 426 24.87 -8.86 9.71
C ASN A 426 23.36 -8.93 9.48
N LEU A 427 22.80 -10.12 9.67
CA LEU A 427 21.34 -10.30 9.74
C LEU A 427 20.87 -9.84 11.11
N GLU A 428 20.14 -8.75 11.14
CA GLU A 428 19.45 -8.28 12.35
C GLU A 428 17.99 -8.68 12.27
N TRP A 429 17.57 -9.52 13.22
CA TRP A 429 16.16 -9.84 13.40
C TRP A 429 15.52 -8.84 14.35
N LEU A 430 14.38 -8.27 13.99
CA LEU A 430 13.53 -7.50 14.91
C LEU A 430 12.46 -8.45 15.46
N PRO A 431 12.66 -9.03 16.66
CA PRO A 431 11.84 -10.15 17.16
C PRO A 431 10.36 -9.80 17.39
N SER A 432 10.04 -8.51 17.54
CA SER A 432 8.70 -8.07 17.95
C SER A 432 7.68 -7.98 16.82
N MET A 433 8.09 -8.19 15.56
CA MET A 433 7.22 -7.84 14.43
C MET A 433 7.27 -8.83 13.25
N ASP A 434 7.86 -10.00 13.37
CA ASP A 434 8.10 -10.94 12.24
C ASP A 434 8.79 -10.27 11.03
N ILE A 435 9.60 -9.25 11.29
CA ILE A 435 10.18 -8.41 10.25
C ILE A 435 11.60 -8.80 9.99
N CYS A 436 11.86 -9.06 8.73
CA CYS A 436 13.18 -9.25 8.20
C CYS A 436 13.65 -8.06 7.33
N GLU A 437 13.12 -6.87 7.54
CA GLU A 437 13.35 -5.73 6.64
C GLU A 437 14.84 -5.34 6.56
N VAL A 438 15.52 -5.34 7.69
CA VAL A 438 16.95 -5.02 7.75
C VAL A 438 17.81 -6.20 7.27
N ALA A 439 17.27 -7.42 7.36
CA ALA A 439 18.02 -8.62 7.04
C ALA A 439 18.05 -8.95 5.55
N TRP A 440 16.94 -8.77 4.82
CA TRP A 440 16.91 -9.15 3.40
C TRP A 440 17.72 -8.20 2.51
N ASP A 441 17.78 -6.92 2.78
CA ASP A 441 18.57 -5.95 2.00
C ASP A 441 20.08 -6.10 2.23
N ALA A 442 20.48 -6.83 3.28
CA ALA A 442 21.86 -7.26 3.48
C ALA A 442 22.25 -8.44 2.57
N LEU A 443 21.28 -9.05 1.86
CA LEU A 443 21.55 -10.16 0.95
C LEU A 443 21.98 -9.66 -0.43
N THR A 444 22.69 -10.51 -1.16
CA THR A 444 23.13 -10.28 -2.54
C THR A 444 22.94 -11.53 -3.39
N LEU A 445 22.64 -11.32 -4.66
CA LEU A 445 22.50 -12.39 -5.65
C LEU A 445 23.87 -12.78 -6.20
N ILE A 446 24.18 -14.07 -6.18
CA ILE A 446 25.31 -14.62 -6.93
C ILE A 446 24.82 -15.00 -8.31
N LEU A 447 25.46 -14.44 -9.33
CA LEU A 447 25.20 -14.79 -10.71
C LEU A 447 26.45 -15.48 -11.28
N SER A 448 26.35 -16.78 -11.54
CA SER A 448 27.45 -17.61 -12.02
C SER A 448 27.44 -17.74 -13.53
N GLU A 449 28.57 -18.14 -14.13
CA GLU A 449 28.73 -18.30 -15.57
C GLU A 449 27.59 -19.11 -16.19
N GLY A 450 26.96 -18.52 -17.22
CA GLY A 450 25.84 -19.09 -17.95
C GLY A 450 24.48 -18.98 -17.24
N GLU A 451 24.40 -18.28 -16.10
CA GLU A 451 23.13 -17.90 -15.49
C GLU A 451 22.67 -16.53 -15.99
N SER A 452 21.36 -16.34 -15.99
CA SER A 452 20.74 -15.06 -16.31
C SER A 452 19.61 -14.72 -15.35
N VAL A 453 19.37 -13.43 -15.13
CA VAL A 453 18.34 -12.89 -14.24
C VAL A 453 17.66 -11.71 -14.88
N CYS A 454 16.37 -11.51 -14.61
CA CYS A 454 15.56 -10.43 -15.19
C CYS A 454 15.16 -9.37 -14.16
N TYR A 455 15.08 -8.12 -14.63
CA TYR A 455 14.56 -6.97 -13.88
C TYR A 455 13.70 -6.12 -14.79
N THR A 456 12.45 -5.90 -14.40
CA THR A 456 11.50 -5.05 -15.12
C THR A 456 11.38 -3.69 -14.44
N ALA A 457 11.37 -2.63 -15.22
CA ALA A 457 11.08 -1.27 -14.77
C ALA A 457 10.09 -0.60 -15.72
N MET A 458 9.40 0.44 -15.22
CA MET A 458 8.28 1.09 -15.90
C MET A 458 8.60 2.54 -16.24
N ASN A 459 7.95 3.08 -17.27
CA ASN A 459 8.03 4.50 -17.65
C ASN A 459 9.49 5.00 -17.73
N ILE A 460 10.29 4.36 -18.57
CA ILE A 460 11.70 4.71 -18.81
C ILE A 460 11.78 5.81 -19.86
N PRO A 461 12.24 7.02 -19.52
CA PRO A 461 12.53 8.07 -20.51
C PRO A 461 13.74 7.70 -21.37
N ASP A 462 13.79 8.25 -22.58
CA ASP A 462 14.93 8.11 -23.46
C ASP A 462 16.22 8.69 -22.82
N GLY A 463 17.33 7.99 -22.98
CA GLY A 463 18.62 8.41 -22.41
C GLY A 463 18.76 8.14 -20.90
N THR A 464 17.84 7.42 -20.26
CA THR A 464 17.96 7.02 -18.85
C THR A 464 19.24 6.19 -18.66
N PRO A 465 20.21 6.59 -17.81
CA PRO A 465 21.42 5.82 -17.58
C PRO A 465 21.11 4.52 -16.82
N LEU A 466 21.73 3.42 -17.24
CA LEU A 466 21.71 2.14 -16.52
C LEU A 466 23.01 1.98 -15.75
N PHE A 467 22.90 1.75 -14.42
CA PHE A 467 24.05 1.37 -13.61
C PHE A 467 23.88 -0.04 -13.06
N ILE A 468 25.00 -0.75 -12.96
CA ILE A 468 25.12 -2.04 -12.28
C ILE A 468 26.03 -1.87 -11.08
N GLU A 469 25.57 -2.31 -9.91
CA GLU A 469 26.37 -2.41 -8.69
C GLU A 469 26.71 -3.88 -8.47
N ALA A 470 27.99 -4.23 -8.62
CA ALA A 470 28.46 -5.60 -8.51
C ALA A 470 29.89 -5.69 -8.01
N GLU A 471 30.23 -6.86 -7.43
CA GLU A 471 31.59 -7.22 -7.08
C GLU A 471 31.97 -8.61 -7.61
N THR A 472 33.26 -8.85 -7.85
CA THR A 472 33.81 -10.13 -8.23
C THR A 472 35.21 -10.31 -7.67
N GLU A 473 35.56 -11.52 -7.29
CA GLU A 473 36.93 -11.86 -6.82
C GLU A 473 37.87 -12.21 -7.98
N SER A 474 37.34 -12.93 -8.98
CA SER A 474 38.14 -13.50 -10.08
C SER A 474 38.00 -12.79 -11.42
N GLY A 475 37.13 -11.78 -11.49
CA GLY A 475 36.69 -11.14 -12.72
C GLY A 475 35.49 -11.81 -13.32
N ALA A 476 34.63 -11.01 -13.99
CA ALA A 476 33.41 -11.50 -14.62
C ALA A 476 33.04 -10.65 -15.84
N ASP A 477 32.34 -11.27 -16.83
CA ASP A 477 31.75 -10.58 -17.95
C ASP A 477 30.23 -10.76 -17.88
N LEU A 478 29.49 -9.67 -18.02
CA LEU A 478 28.04 -9.61 -17.95
C LEU A 478 27.48 -8.99 -19.24
N ASN A 479 26.57 -9.68 -19.90
CA ASN A 479 25.80 -9.13 -21.01
C ASN A 479 24.43 -8.67 -20.52
N ILE A 480 23.97 -7.54 -21.06
CA ILE A 480 22.68 -6.92 -20.76
C ILE A 480 21.84 -6.86 -22.02
N TYR A 481 20.64 -7.47 -21.95
CA TYR A 481 19.72 -7.56 -23.08
C TYR A 481 18.39 -6.90 -22.75
N SER A 482 17.70 -6.41 -23.81
CA SER A 482 16.26 -6.12 -23.82
C SER A 482 15.61 -7.00 -24.88
N GLY A 483 14.79 -7.96 -24.46
CA GLY A 483 14.40 -9.08 -25.31
C GLY A 483 15.62 -9.84 -25.82
N ASP A 484 15.72 -10.03 -27.13
CA ASP A 484 16.89 -10.70 -27.77
C ASP A 484 18.01 -9.72 -28.16
N LYS A 485 17.81 -8.41 -27.98
CA LYS A 485 18.78 -7.39 -28.36
C LYS A 485 19.81 -7.16 -27.26
N LEU A 486 21.09 -7.39 -27.57
CA LEU A 486 22.20 -6.99 -26.71
C LEU A 486 22.27 -5.46 -26.66
N LEU A 487 22.09 -4.88 -25.48
CA LEU A 487 22.21 -3.44 -25.23
C LEU A 487 23.65 -3.06 -24.92
N SER A 488 24.32 -3.84 -24.07
CA SER A 488 25.69 -3.57 -23.62
C SER A 488 26.33 -4.81 -22.99
N SER A 489 27.65 -4.72 -22.81
CA SER A 489 28.44 -5.69 -22.05
C SER A 489 29.28 -4.97 -21.00
N LEU A 490 29.42 -5.56 -19.83
CA LEU A 490 30.21 -5.07 -18.71
C LEU A 490 31.29 -6.09 -18.36
N THR A 491 32.54 -5.66 -18.36
CA THR A 491 33.67 -6.47 -17.85
C THR A 491 34.12 -5.92 -16.50
N LEU A 492 34.12 -6.80 -15.51
CA LEU A 492 34.64 -6.53 -14.17
C LEU A 492 36.03 -7.19 -14.03
N ALA A 493 37.03 -6.41 -13.59
CA ALA A 493 38.35 -6.92 -13.29
C ALA A 493 38.36 -7.74 -11.98
N PRO A 494 39.36 -8.61 -11.75
CA PRO A 494 39.52 -9.28 -10.46
C PRO A 494 39.56 -8.28 -9.29
N ASN A 495 38.81 -8.59 -8.22
CA ASN A 495 38.62 -7.75 -7.03
C ASN A 495 37.92 -6.40 -7.31
N ASP A 496 37.19 -6.29 -8.42
CA ASP A 496 36.35 -5.11 -8.69
C ASP A 496 35.12 -5.12 -7.77
N ASN A 497 34.83 -3.97 -7.18
CA ASN A 497 33.64 -3.70 -6.42
C ASN A 497 33.21 -2.27 -6.76
N ALA A 498 32.27 -2.11 -7.66
CA ALA A 498 31.94 -0.81 -8.19
C ALA A 498 30.48 -0.69 -8.70
N ARG A 499 30.01 0.57 -8.65
CA ARG A 499 28.89 1.02 -9.46
C ARG A 499 29.39 1.49 -10.82
N ARG A 500 28.92 0.89 -11.90
CA ARG A 500 29.33 1.19 -13.28
C ARG A 500 28.15 1.61 -14.12
N LYS A 501 28.26 2.78 -14.80
CA LYS A 501 27.34 3.11 -15.91
C LYS A 501 27.63 2.15 -17.06
N VAL A 502 26.60 1.49 -17.55
CA VAL A 502 26.73 0.44 -18.59
C VAL A 502 26.26 0.95 -19.95
N CYS A 503 25.11 1.61 -20.00
CA CYS A 503 24.54 2.18 -21.22
C CYS A 503 23.50 3.25 -20.89
N GLU A 504 22.92 3.82 -21.92
CA GLU A 504 21.68 4.60 -21.87
C GLU A 504 20.54 3.74 -22.40
N LEU A 505 19.39 3.79 -21.71
CA LEU A 505 18.21 3.01 -22.04
C LEU A 505 17.32 3.78 -23.02
N PRO A 506 16.65 3.08 -23.96
CA PRO A 506 15.64 3.70 -24.81
C PRO A 506 14.37 3.99 -24.01
N THR A 507 13.52 4.88 -24.55
CA THR A 507 12.20 5.09 -23.99
C THR A 507 11.39 3.81 -24.02
N ALA A 508 10.68 3.51 -22.92
CA ALA A 508 9.79 2.36 -22.82
C ALA A 508 8.75 2.58 -21.72
N ASP A 509 7.51 2.18 -21.99
CA ASP A 509 6.46 2.13 -20.97
C ASP A 509 6.77 1.03 -19.95
N GLU A 510 7.30 -0.11 -20.45
CA GLU A 510 7.80 -1.23 -19.67
C GLU A 510 9.09 -1.76 -20.31
N LEU A 511 10.13 -1.94 -19.52
CA LEU A 511 11.42 -2.44 -19.95
C LEU A 511 11.88 -3.59 -19.04
N THR A 512 11.97 -4.78 -19.61
CA THR A 512 12.62 -5.92 -18.95
C THR A 512 14.05 -6.07 -19.44
N LEU A 513 14.99 -5.99 -18.51
CA LEU A 513 16.41 -6.27 -18.76
C LEU A 513 16.73 -7.70 -18.33
N LYS A 514 17.37 -8.48 -19.22
CA LYS A 514 18.02 -9.75 -18.89
C LYS A 514 19.52 -9.51 -18.74
N LEU A 515 20.04 -9.84 -17.57
CA LEU A 515 21.47 -9.83 -17.26
C LEU A 515 21.98 -11.26 -17.31
N GLU A 516 23.05 -11.53 -18.08
CA GLU A 516 23.62 -12.87 -18.26
C GLU A 516 25.11 -12.85 -17.96
N ALA A 517 25.55 -13.64 -17.00
CA ALA A 517 26.98 -13.85 -16.73
C ALA A 517 27.56 -14.80 -17.80
N VAL A 518 28.39 -14.27 -18.69
CA VAL A 518 28.97 -15.03 -19.80
C VAL A 518 30.36 -15.58 -19.46
N ARG A 519 31.00 -15.06 -18.43
CA ARG A 519 32.27 -15.55 -17.90
C ARG A 519 32.39 -15.21 -16.41
N GLY A 520 32.88 -16.15 -15.62
CA GLY A 520 33.14 -15.98 -14.18
C GLY A 520 31.87 -15.91 -13.34
N SER A 521 32.01 -15.38 -12.12
CA SER A 521 30.91 -15.21 -11.16
C SER A 521 30.97 -13.84 -10.53
N LEU A 522 29.81 -13.24 -10.25
CA LEU A 522 29.71 -11.93 -9.61
C LEU A 522 28.60 -11.92 -8.55
N ARG A 523 28.78 -11.07 -7.54
CA ARG A 523 27.75 -10.67 -6.60
C ARG A 523 27.05 -9.44 -7.15
N LEU A 524 25.80 -9.59 -7.51
CA LEU A 524 24.97 -8.49 -8.04
C LEU A 524 24.25 -7.82 -6.89
N HIS A 525 24.67 -6.61 -6.53
CA HIS A 525 24.11 -5.85 -5.42
C HIS A 525 22.85 -5.06 -5.82
N ALA A 526 22.87 -4.43 -7.00
CA ALA A 526 21.72 -3.69 -7.51
C ALA A 526 21.81 -3.44 -9.03
N VAL A 527 20.63 -3.19 -9.60
CA VAL A 527 20.39 -2.65 -10.95
C VAL A 527 19.71 -1.30 -10.78
N CYS A 528 20.31 -0.22 -11.28
CA CYS A 528 19.77 1.14 -11.11
C CYS A 528 19.33 1.70 -12.46
N PHE A 529 18.02 1.98 -12.55
CA PHE A 529 17.42 2.65 -13.71
C PHE A 529 17.42 4.16 -13.45
N GLY A 530 18.49 4.85 -13.79
CA GLY A 530 18.76 6.25 -13.46
C GLY A 530 19.84 6.41 -12.40
N ASP A 531 19.98 7.62 -11.86
CA ASP A 531 21.05 7.97 -10.91
C ASP A 531 20.72 7.60 -9.45
N ALA A 532 19.62 6.89 -9.19
CA ALA A 532 19.22 6.49 -7.85
C ALA A 532 20.34 5.74 -7.10
N GLU A 533 20.53 6.09 -5.84
CA GLU A 533 21.49 5.49 -4.91
C GLU A 533 20.75 4.68 -3.84
N GLU A 534 21.51 3.95 -3.00
CA GLU A 534 20.96 3.26 -1.84
C GLU A 534 20.29 4.28 -0.91
N SER A 535 19.07 3.99 -0.47
CA SER A 535 18.32 4.92 0.37
C SER A 535 18.95 5.07 1.75
N ASN A 536 19.01 6.28 2.27
CA ASN A 536 19.56 6.58 3.59
C ASN A 536 18.43 6.90 4.60
N TYR A 537 17.49 5.96 4.76
CA TYR A 537 16.38 6.15 5.69
C TYR A 537 16.64 5.64 7.11
N GLY A 538 17.82 5.09 7.36
CA GLY A 538 18.14 4.49 8.66
C GLY A 538 17.49 3.13 8.90
N SER A 539 17.43 2.70 10.15
CA SER A 539 16.74 1.47 10.53
C SER A 539 15.22 1.64 10.46
N PHE A 540 14.50 0.52 10.38
CA PHE A 540 13.04 0.54 10.44
C PHE A 540 12.49 1.31 11.65
N LEU A 541 13.12 1.17 12.83
CA LEU A 541 12.74 1.90 14.04
C LEU A 541 12.87 3.41 13.87
N GLU A 542 13.89 3.89 13.14
CA GLU A 542 14.08 5.32 12.86
C GLU A 542 13.06 5.88 11.85
N ILE A 543 12.53 5.03 10.97
CA ILE A 543 11.47 5.40 10.02
C ILE A 543 10.14 5.63 10.74
N GLU A 544 9.85 4.86 11.77
CA GLU A 544 8.59 4.91 12.53
C GLU A 544 8.58 5.98 13.63
N LEU A 545 9.76 6.46 14.07
CA LEU A 545 9.82 7.52 15.07
C LEU A 545 9.44 8.87 14.42
N PRO A 546 8.55 9.64 15.03
CA PRO A 546 8.34 11.03 14.63
C PRO A 546 9.66 11.80 14.78
N LEU A 547 9.88 12.77 13.91
CA LEU A 547 11.03 13.67 13.92
C LEU A 547 11.13 14.43 15.24
#